data_8e0b1307e724a3077992ee375e7b6940
#
_entry.id   8e0b1307e724a3077992ee375e7b6940
#
_cell.length_a   1.000
_cell.length_b   1.000
_cell.length_c   1.000
_cell.angle_alpha   90.00
_cell.angle_beta   90.00
_cell.angle_gamma   90.00
#
_symmetry.space_group_name_H-M   'P 1'
#
loop_
_entity.id
_entity.type
_entity.pdbx_description
1 polymer ?
#
loop_
_entity_poly.entity_id
_entity_poly.type
_entity_poly.pdbx_seq_one_letter_code
_entity_poly.pdbx_strand_id
1 'polypeptide(L)'
;MLESEGRLMTRRMAIVVLAATMGVPAFAALKTHDTAPDFSAKASLAGEEFQFSLKSALQKGPVVVYFYPSAFTAGCNIEAHTFSENKEKFDAAGASIIGVSRDSITRLNAFSADPQYCAGKIAVASDPEGTIATSYGLTKMAVRAGMKDSRGVEIDHDFTERTTFVVTPDGKIADVFSTADDKVSPADHVVKSLAAVQALAGHKPSQP
;
A
#
# COMPACT_ATOMS: atom_id res chain seq x y z
N MET A 1 -73.90 -6.55 51.02
CA MET A 1 -72.77 -5.67 51.28
C MET A 1 -71.49 -6.54 51.16
N LEU A 2 -70.92 -6.61 49.97
CA LEU A 2 -69.63 -7.28 49.75
C LEU A 2 -68.99 -6.54 48.60
N GLU A 3 -67.98 -5.73 48.93
CA GLU A 3 -67.11 -5.03 47.98
C GLU A 3 -66.19 -6.02 47.33
N SER A 4 -66.17 -5.99 45.98
CA SER A 4 -65.15 -6.76 45.18
C SER A 4 -64.11 -5.80 44.69
N GLU A 5 -62.93 -5.87 45.29
CA GLU A 5 -61.74 -5.15 44.80
C GLU A 5 -61.21 -5.73 43.46
N GLY A 6 -61.33 -4.94 42.42
CA GLY A 6 -60.72 -5.26 41.13
C GLY A 6 -59.20 -4.96 41.09
N ARG A 7 -58.40 -6.00 41.09
CA ARG A 7 -56.92 -5.95 41.01
C ARG A 7 -56.50 -5.68 39.58
N LEU A 8 -56.13 -4.44 39.28
CA LEU A 8 -55.60 -4.01 37.98
C LEU A 8 -54.15 -4.51 37.81
N MET A 9 -53.97 -5.53 36.99
CA MET A 9 -52.70 -6.15 36.70
C MET A 9 -51.99 -5.38 35.55
N THR A 10 -51.14 -4.41 35.90
CA THR A 10 -50.32 -3.65 34.93
C THR A 10 -49.21 -4.55 34.39
N ARG A 11 -49.40 -5.03 33.17
CA ARG A 11 -48.37 -5.74 32.38
C ARG A 11 -47.34 -4.73 31.92
N ARG A 12 -46.15 -4.71 32.57
CA ARG A 12 -44.99 -3.96 32.10
C ARG A 12 -44.37 -4.73 30.92
N MET A 13 -44.59 -4.22 29.71
CA MET A 13 -43.90 -4.67 28.51
C MET A 13 -42.46 -4.13 28.57
N ALA A 14 -41.50 -5.02 28.82
CA ALA A 14 -40.06 -4.70 28.68
C ALA A 14 -39.72 -4.68 27.19
N ILE A 15 -39.45 -3.48 26.66
CA ILE A 15 -38.90 -3.32 25.31
C ILE A 15 -37.40 -3.63 25.39
N VAL A 16 -36.98 -4.81 24.89
CA VAL A 16 -35.57 -5.14 24.71
C VAL A 16 -35.09 -4.44 23.43
N VAL A 17 -34.36 -3.33 23.57
CA VAL A 17 -33.70 -2.67 22.47
C VAL A 17 -32.45 -3.47 22.16
N LEU A 18 -32.46 -4.29 21.10
CA LEU A 18 -31.32 -4.99 20.57
C LEU A 18 -30.46 -3.97 19.82
N ALA A 19 -29.43 -3.43 20.46
CA ALA A 19 -28.45 -2.57 19.83
C ALA A 19 -27.60 -3.43 18.87
N ALA A 20 -27.89 -3.37 17.57
CA ALA A 20 -27.04 -3.95 16.55
C ALA A 20 -25.74 -3.10 16.47
N THR A 21 -24.67 -3.58 17.08
CA THR A 21 -23.33 -3.02 16.88
C THR A 21 -22.88 -3.37 15.45
N MET A 22 -23.00 -2.41 14.54
CA MET A 22 -22.36 -2.50 13.23
C MET A 22 -20.83 -2.46 13.47
N GLY A 23 -20.21 -3.62 13.61
CA GLY A 23 -18.76 -3.75 13.60
C GLY A 23 -18.26 -3.26 12.23
N VAL A 24 -17.47 -2.18 12.23
CA VAL A 24 -16.70 -1.78 11.04
C VAL A 24 -15.75 -2.93 10.74
N PRO A 25 -15.77 -3.55 9.56
CA PRO A 25 -14.81 -4.60 9.24
C PRO A 25 -13.40 -4.00 9.31
N ALA A 26 -12.58 -4.49 10.23
CA ALA A 26 -11.16 -4.23 10.21
C ALA A 26 -10.61 -4.96 8.97
N PHE A 27 -10.21 -4.21 7.95
CA PHE A 27 -9.51 -4.78 6.80
C PHE A 27 -8.16 -5.29 7.30
N ALA A 28 -7.98 -6.60 7.31
CA ALA A 28 -6.66 -7.19 7.49
C ALA A 28 -5.81 -6.94 6.23
N ALA A 29 -4.49 -6.82 6.41
CA ALA A 29 -3.57 -6.71 5.28
C ALA A 29 -3.80 -7.85 4.27
N LEU A 30 -3.77 -7.52 2.99
CA LEU A 30 -3.94 -8.49 1.90
C LEU A 30 -2.81 -9.51 1.91
N LYS A 31 -3.13 -10.73 1.48
CA LYS A 31 -2.23 -11.89 1.47
C LYS A 31 -2.04 -12.43 0.06
N THR A 32 -1.09 -13.32 -0.09
CA THR A 32 -0.89 -14.12 -1.30
C THR A 32 -2.21 -14.78 -1.72
N HIS A 33 -2.50 -14.72 -3.03
CA HIS A 33 -3.73 -15.17 -3.72
C HIS A 33 -4.95 -14.24 -3.59
N ASP A 34 -4.93 -13.22 -2.76
CA ASP A 34 -5.97 -12.19 -2.77
C ASP A 34 -5.96 -11.42 -4.09
N THR A 35 -7.08 -10.78 -4.41
CA THR A 35 -7.13 -9.85 -5.54
C THR A 35 -6.61 -8.50 -5.11
N ALA A 36 -5.61 -7.98 -5.82
CA ALA A 36 -5.10 -6.63 -5.60
C ALA A 36 -6.17 -5.60 -5.99
N PRO A 37 -6.54 -4.66 -5.10
CA PRO A 37 -7.41 -3.55 -5.45
C PRO A 37 -6.84 -2.74 -6.61
N ASP A 38 -7.65 -2.47 -7.63
CA ASP A 38 -7.24 -1.58 -8.71
C ASP A 38 -7.17 -0.14 -8.21
N PHE A 39 -6.21 0.62 -8.73
CA PHE A 39 -6.11 2.04 -8.43
C PHE A 39 -5.51 2.83 -9.57
N SER A 40 -5.82 4.13 -9.55
CA SER A 40 -5.16 5.14 -10.36
C SER A 40 -4.75 6.29 -9.48
N ALA A 41 -3.55 6.83 -9.70
CA ALA A 41 -3.00 7.90 -8.89
C ALA A 41 -2.13 8.85 -9.72
N LYS A 42 -2.01 10.09 -9.29
CA LYS A 42 -0.94 10.97 -9.77
C LYS A 42 0.40 10.37 -9.35
N ALA A 43 1.31 10.23 -10.28
CA ALA A 43 2.64 9.69 -10.07
C ALA A 43 3.70 10.57 -10.71
N SER A 44 4.94 10.37 -10.31
CA SER A 44 6.10 11.06 -10.86
C SER A 44 7.19 10.07 -11.26
N LEU A 45 7.79 10.30 -12.41
CA LEU A 45 8.97 9.59 -12.89
C LEU A 45 9.96 10.62 -13.42
N ALA A 46 11.18 10.61 -12.96
CA ALA A 46 12.23 11.58 -13.33
C ALA A 46 11.80 13.06 -13.13
N GLY A 47 10.92 13.32 -12.15
CA GLY A 47 10.39 14.66 -11.88
C GLY A 47 9.15 15.04 -12.69
N GLU A 48 8.77 14.24 -13.68
CA GLU A 48 7.63 14.50 -14.54
C GLU A 48 6.36 13.79 -14.05
N GLU A 49 5.27 14.52 -13.94
CA GLU A 49 3.98 14.01 -13.49
C GLU A 49 3.27 13.24 -14.59
N PHE A 50 2.63 12.14 -14.20
CA PHE A 50 1.75 11.36 -15.07
C PHE A 50 0.63 10.70 -14.26
N GLN A 51 -0.37 10.17 -14.97
CA GLN A 51 -1.43 9.37 -14.35
C GLN A 51 -1.04 7.89 -14.42
N PHE A 52 -0.76 7.28 -13.28
CA PHE A 52 -0.55 5.84 -13.17
C PHE A 52 -1.90 5.11 -13.08
N SER A 53 -1.98 3.91 -13.68
CA SER A 53 -3.09 2.97 -13.53
C SER A 53 -2.55 1.57 -13.37
N LEU A 54 -2.88 0.91 -12.26
CA LEU A 54 -2.45 -0.47 -11.99
C LEU A 54 -2.98 -1.42 -13.07
N LYS A 55 -4.27 -1.29 -13.43
CA LYS A 55 -4.90 -2.10 -14.48
C LYS A 55 -4.14 -2.00 -15.81
N SER A 56 -3.75 -0.81 -16.22
CA SER A 56 -2.99 -0.60 -17.46
C SER A 56 -1.56 -1.13 -17.37
N ALA A 57 -0.94 -1.05 -16.21
CA ALA A 57 0.40 -1.59 -15.96
C ALA A 57 0.40 -3.12 -16.02
N LEU A 58 -0.59 -3.77 -15.42
CA LEU A 58 -0.76 -5.23 -15.41
C LEU A 58 -0.96 -5.83 -16.81
N GLN A 59 -1.47 -5.06 -17.78
CA GLN A 59 -1.56 -5.50 -19.18
C GLN A 59 -0.18 -5.71 -19.83
N LYS A 60 0.87 -5.11 -19.27
CA LYS A 60 2.25 -5.20 -19.79
C LYS A 60 3.07 -6.29 -19.09
N GLY A 61 2.68 -6.67 -17.88
CA GLY A 61 3.40 -7.66 -17.08
C GLY A 61 3.10 -7.53 -15.59
N PRO A 62 3.81 -8.29 -14.72
CA PRO A 62 3.69 -8.17 -13.28
C PRO A 62 4.04 -6.75 -12.79
N VAL A 63 3.42 -6.33 -11.69
CA VAL A 63 3.69 -5.03 -11.06
C VAL A 63 4.13 -5.23 -9.61
N VAL A 64 5.26 -4.66 -9.26
CA VAL A 64 5.68 -4.51 -7.86
C VAL A 64 5.10 -3.20 -7.33
N VAL A 65 4.16 -3.29 -6.40
CA VAL A 65 3.57 -2.15 -5.69
C VAL A 65 4.19 -2.10 -4.30
N TYR A 66 5.06 -1.13 -4.03
CA TYR A 66 5.66 -0.99 -2.70
C TYR A 66 5.14 0.26 -2.00
N PHE A 67 4.57 0.06 -0.81
CA PHE A 67 4.14 1.13 0.07
C PHE A 67 5.28 1.46 1.03
N TYR A 68 5.53 2.75 1.23
CA TYR A 68 6.60 3.23 2.10
C TYR A 68 6.17 4.44 2.92
N PRO A 69 6.78 4.67 4.12
CA PRO A 69 6.39 5.74 5.04
C PRO A 69 6.43 7.15 4.46
N SER A 70 7.58 7.59 3.96
CA SER A 70 7.75 8.92 3.38
C SER A 70 9.05 9.03 2.58
N ALA A 71 8.99 9.75 1.47
CA ALA A 71 10.16 10.10 0.66
C ALA A 71 11.21 10.85 1.52
N PHE A 72 12.47 10.70 1.15
CA PHE A 72 13.63 11.29 1.81
C PHE A 72 13.85 10.87 3.28
N THR A 73 13.28 9.73 3.71
CA THR A 73 13.63 9.11 4.99
C THR A 73 14.59 7.94 4.79
N ALA A 74 15.44 7.67 5.80
CA ALA A 74 16.58 6.77 5.64
C ALA A 74 16.23 5.41 5.03
N GLY A 75 15.21 4.70 5.56
CA GLY A 75 14.79 3.40 5.04
C GLY A 75 14.16 3.48 3.65
N CYS A 76 13.41 4.56 3.36
CA CYS A 76 12.78 4.76 2.06
C CYS A 76 13.81 5.12 0.98
N ASN A 77 14.85 5.88 1.35
CA ASN A 77 15.98 6.20 0.47
C ASN A 77 16.73 4.93 0.07
N ILE A 78 17.02 4.03 1.03
CA ILE A 78 17.65 2.74 0.77
C ILE A 78 16.81 1.89 -0.19
N GLU A 79 15.51 1.78 0.06
CA GLU A 79 14.60 0.98 -0.77
C GLU A 79 14.51 1.50 -2.20
N ALA A 80 14.29 2.82 -2.37
CA ALA A 80 14.20 3.46 -3.68
C ALA A 80 15.52 3.34 -4.47
N HIS A 81 16.66 3.56 -3.81
CA HIS A 81 17.98 3.39 -4.39
C HIS A 81 18.20 1.95 -4.84
N THR A 82 17.91 0.97 -3.98
CA THR A 82 18.05 -0.46 -4.30
C THR A 82 17.15 -0.86 -5.48
N PHE A 83 15.93 -0.34 -5.56
CA PHE A 83 15.07 -0.53 -6.74
C PHE A 83 15.70 0.08 -7.99
N SER A 84 16.25 1.28 -7.91
CA SER A 84 16.86 1.97 -9.05
C SER A 84 18.10 1.25 -9.60
N GLU A 85 18.92 0.65 -8.73
CA GLU A 85 20.07 -0.16 -9.11
C GLU A 85 19.67 -1.49 -9.76
N ASN A 86 18.53 -2.06 -9.37
CA ASN A 86 18.06 -3.34 -9.91
C ASN A 86 17.00 -3.18 -11.01
N LYS A 87 16.67 -1.94 -11.44
CA LYS A 87 15.60 -1.67 -12.41
C LYS A 87 15.71 -2.50 -13.68
N GLU A 88 16.88 -2.64 -14.24
CA GLU A 88 17.13 -3.43 -15.45
C GLU A 88 16.80 -4.91 -15.27
N LYS A 89 17.00 -5.46 -14.06
CA LYS A 89 16.67 -6.85 -13.77
C LYS A 89 15.15 -7.06 -13.67
N PHE A 90 14.41 -6.07 -13.13
CA PHE A 90 12.96 -6.08 -13.14
C PHE A 90 12.40 -5.97 -14.55
N ASP A 91 12.98 -5.09 -15.39
CA ASP A 91 12.61 -4.95 -16.79
C ASP A 91 12.85 -6.24 -17.58
N ALA A 92 14.00 -6.89 -17.36
CA ALA A 92 14.32 -8.17 -17.97
C ALA A 92 13.33 -9.29 -17.55
N ALA A 93 12.78 -9.22 -16.34
CA ALA A 93 11.71 -10.10 -15.88
C ALA A 93 10.30 -9.66 -16.36
N GLY A 94 10.20 -8.58 -17.14
CA GLY A 94 8.95 -8.02 -17.67
C GLY A 94 8.09 -7.33 -16.61
N ALA A 95 8.66 -6.98 -15.45
CA ALA A 95 7.94 -6.37 -14.34
C ALA A 95 8.13 -4.86 -14.29
N SER A 96 7.06 -4.13 -13.96
CA SER A 96 7.13 -2.71 -13.61
C SER A 96 7.11 -2.51 -12.10
N ILE A 97 7.56 -1.32 -11.65
CA ILE A 97 7.67 -0.95 -10.24
C ILE A 97 6.94 0.37 -10.02
N ILE A 98 6.14 0.45 -8.95
CA ILE A 98 5.51 1.68 -8.49
C ILE A 98 5.61 1.78 -6.97
N GLY A 99 6.20 2.86 -6.46
CA GLY A 99 6.14 3.20 -5.04
C GLY A 99 4.86 4.00 -4.74
N VAL A 100 4.30 3.81 -3.55
CA VAL A 100 3.11 4.54 -3.10
C VAL A 100 3.36 5.07 -1.71
N SER A 101 3.15 6.36 -1.49
CA SER A 101 3.23 7.00 -0.18
C SER A 101 2.21 8.12 -0.03
N ARG A 102 2.09 8.64 1.19
CA ARG A 102 1.21 9.78 1.47
C ARG A 102 1.84 11.14 1.13
N ASP A 103 3.06 11.13 0.61
CA ASP A 103 3.73 12.35 0.18
C ASP A 103 2.96 13.07 -0.92
N SER A 104 3.02 14.41 -0.92
CA SER A 104 2.47 15.22 -2.00
C SER A 104 3.18 14.96 -3.32
N ILE A 105 2.48 15.15 -4.44
CA ILE A 105 3.09 14.96 -5.77
C ILE A 105 4.31 15.85 -5.98
N THR A 106 4.28 17.07 -5.46
CA THR A 106 5.43 17.99 -5.53
C THR A 106 6.67 17.42 -4.83
N ARG A 107 6.48 16.76 -3.66
CA ARG A 107 7.57 16.11 -2.94
C ARG A 107 8.08 14.89 -3.72
N LEU A 108 7.18 14.13 -4.33
CA LEU A 108 7.51 12.97 -5.15
C LEU A 108 8.21 13.35 -6.47
N ASN A 109 7.93 14.52 -7.06
CA ASN A 109 8.67 15.02 -8.23
C ASN A 109 10.17 15.16 -7.89
N ALA A 110 10.47 15.77 -6.76
CA ALA A 110 11.85 15.88 -6.30
C ALA A 110 12.49 14.50 -5.99
N PHE A 111 11.74 13.58 -5.36
CA PHE A 111 12.25 12.26 -4.99
C PHE A 111 12.49 11.36 -6.20
N SER A 112 11.59 11.37 -7.19
CA SER A 112 11.72 10.56 -8.41
C SER A 112 12.90 10.99 -9.29
N ALA A 113 13.21 12.29 -9.30
CA ALA A 113 14.33 12.84 -10.06
C ALA A 113 15.68 12.71 -9.37
N ASP A 114 15.71 12.56 -8.04
CA ASP A 114 16.94 12.58 -7.25
C ASP A 114 17.85 11.39 -7.62
N PRO A 115 19.10 11.66 -8.09
CA PRO A 115 20.02 10.61 -8.53
C PRO A 115 20.47 9.67 -7.42
N GLN A 116 20.34 10.08 -6.14
CA GLN A 116 20.73 9.26 -5.00
C GLN A 116 19.62 8.27 -4.58
N TYR A 117 18.39 8.43 -5.08
CA TYR A 117 17.23 7.62 -4.65
C TYR A 117 16.57 6.91 -5.84
N CYS A 118 15.54 7.51 -6.41
CA CYS A 118 14.83 6.92 -7.57
C CYS A 118 15.63 7.02 -8.87
N ALA A 119 16.58 7.93 -8.96
CA ALA A 119 17.50 8.15 -10.08
C ALA A 119 16.80 8.32 -11.45
N GLY A 120 15.60 8.89 -11.46
CA GLY A 120 14.80 9.00 -12.67
C GLY A 120 14.29 7.65 -13.23
N LYS A 121 14.47 6.54 -12.51
CA LYS A 121 14.16 5.18 -12.98
C LYS A 121 12.94 4.57 -12.33
N ILE A 122 12.59 5.00 -11.12
CA ILE A 122 11.50 4.45 -10.34
C ILE A 122 10.35 5.44 -10.26
N ALA A 123 9.17 4.99 -10.68
CA ALA A 123 7.93 5.76 -10.55
C ALA A 123 7.43 5.73 -9.11
N VAL A 124 6.93 6.86 -8.63
CA VAL A 124 6.33 7.00 -7.30
C VAL A 124 4.99 7.72 -7.38
N ALA A 125 3.98 7.19 -6.71
CA ALA A 125 2.60 7.66 -6.73
C ALA A 125 2.19 8.30 -5.41
N SER A 126 1.39 9.35 -5.49
CA SER A 126 0.88 10.13 -4.37
C SER A 126 -0.48 9.58 -3.92
N ASP A 127 -0.59 9.20 -2.65
CA ASP A 127 -1.81 8.76 -1.95
C ASP A 127 -2.00 9.59 -0.66
N PRO A 128 -2.18 10.92 -0.74
CA PRO A 128 -2.14 11.80 0.43
C PRO A 128 -3.21 11.46 1.47
N GLU A 129 -4.38 11.00 1.05
CA GLU A 129 -5.45 10.56 1.95
C GLU A 129 -5.23 9.12 2.47
N GLY A 130 -4.32 8.34 1.87
CA GLY A 130 -4.08 6.94 2.21
C GLY A 130 -5.22 6.00 1.81
N THR A 131 -6.00 6.37 0.82
CA THR A 131 -7.13 5.56 0.34
C THR A 131 -6.66 4.31 -0.37
N ILE A 132 -5.56 4.40 -1.14
CA ILE A 132 -4.94 3.26 -1.81
C ILE A 132 -4.37 2.32 -0.75
N ALA A 133 -3.55 2.82 0.18
CA ALA A 133 -2.98 2.03 1.26
C ALA A 133 -4.07 1.33 2.10
N THR A 134 -5.16 2.03 2.42
CA THR A 134 -6.30 1.47 3.15
C THR A 134 -6.99 0.34 2.37
N SER A 135 -7.12 0.45 1.05
CA SER A 135 -7.71 -0.63 0.23
C SER A 135 -6.86 -1.90 0.22
N TYR A 136 -5.53 -1.77 0.42
CA TYR A 136 -4.61 -2.89 0.61
C TYR A 136 -4.54 -3.39 2.07
N GLY A 137 -5.38 -2.85 2.95
CA GLY A 137 -5.44 -3.23 4.36
C GLY A 137 -4.26 -2.73 5.20
N LEU A 138 -3.52 -1.73 4.72
CA LEU A 138 -2.32 -1.24 5.38
C LEU A 138 -2.64 -0.22 6.48
N THR A 139 -1.84 -0.29 7.55
CA THR A 139 -1.99 0.54 8.73
C THR A 139 -1.40 1.93 8.53
N LYS A 140 -2.15 2.93 8.98
CA LYS A 140 -1.67 4.30 9.12
C LYS A 140 -0.94 4.46 10.45
N MET A 141 0.27 5.02 10.40
CA MET A 141 1.09 5.30 11.57
C MET A 141 1.25 6.81 11.75
N ALA A 142 0.90 7.33 12.93
CA ALA A 142 1.03 8.75 13.21
C ALA A 142 2.50 9.20 13.16
N VAL A 143 2.78 10.28 12.43
CA VAL A 143 4.08 10.93 12.44
C VAL A 143 4.25 11.75 13.71
N ARG A 144 5.46 11.79 14.29
CA ARG A 144 5.75 12.66 15.41
C ARG A 144 5.83 14.11 14.93
N ALA A 145 5.15 15.03 15.62
CA ALA A 145 5.21 16.46 15.33
C ALA A 145 6.66 16.96 15.26
N GLY A 146 6.98 17.75 14.26
CA GLY A 146 8.31 18.29 14.01
C GLY A 146 9.34 17.27 13.48
N MET A 147 8.90 16.07 13.11
CA MET A 147 9.78 15.09 12.46
C MET A 147 10.21 15.60 11.09
N LYS A 148 11.52 15.51 10.82
CA LYS A 148 12.13 15.98 9.58
C LYS A 148 12.72 14.83 8.78
N ASP A 149 12.72 14.99 7.47
CA ASP A 149 13.41 14.10 6.53
C ASP A 149 14.92 14.33 6.54
N SER A 150 15.67 13.57 5.74
CA SER A 150 17.13 13.66 5.63
C SER A 150 17.65 15.01 5.10
N ARG A 151 16.79 15.83 4.52
CA ARG A 151 17.08 17.20 4.03
C ARG A 151 16.74 18.26 5.06
N GLY A 152 16.20 17.89 6.23
CA GLY A 152 15.74 18.82 7.26
C GLY A 152 14.35 19.41 7.01
N VAL A 153 13.60 18.93 6.01
CA VAL A 153 12.23 19.34 5.70
C VAL A 153 11.25 18.58 6.58
N GLU A 154 10.30 19.30 7.17
CA GLU A 154 9.28 18.68 8.02
C GLU A 154 8.38 17.73 7.21
N ILE A 155 8.01 16.62 7.85
CA ILE A 155 7.07 15.65 7.29
C ILE A 155 5.69 16.01 7.83
N ASP A 156 4.79 16.40 6.94
CA ASP A 156 3.48 17.00 7.22
C ASP A 156 2.31 15.99 7.09
N HIS A 157 2.61 14.71 6.96
CA HIS A 157 1.61 13.64 6.78
C HIS A 157 1.95 12.41 7.63
N ASP A 158 0.94 11.61 7.96
CA ASP A 158 1.12 10.32 8.60
C ASP A 158 1.80 9.31 7.66
N PHE A 159 2.42 8.29 8.23
CA PHE A 159 3.08 7.24 7.48
C PHE A 159 2.12 6.12 7.08
N THR A 160 2.45 5.46 5.97
CA THR A 160 1.94 4.14 5.63
C THR A 160 2.98 3.10 6.06
N GLU A 161 2.54 1.98 6.59
CA GLU A 161 3.45 0.87 6.91
C GLU A 161 4.13 0.36 5.64
N ARG A 162 5.41 -0.07 5.79
CA ARG A 162 6.20 -0.58 4.66
C ARG A 162 5.77 -1.99 4.33
N THR A 163 5.16 -2.14 3.15
CA THR A 163 4.72 -3.43 2.63
C THR A 163 4.84 -3.43 1.11
N THR A 164 5.40 -4.50 0.55
CA THR A 164 5.56 -4.69 -0.89
C THR A 164 4.69 -5.84 -1.36
N PHE A 165 3.92 -5.61 -2.41
CA PHE A 165 3.08 -6.59 -3.09
C PHE A 165 3.62 -6.86 -4.49
N VAL A 166 3.72 -8.12 -4.87
CA VAL A 166 3.98 -8.54 -6.24
C VAL A 166 2.65 -8.96 -6.85
N VAL A 167 2.19 -8.22 -7.85
CA VAL A 167 0.86 -8.43 -8.48
C VAL A 167 1.06 -9.02 -9.88
N THR A 168 0.39 -10.13 -10.14
CA THR A 168 0.40 -10.82 -11.45
C THR A 168 -0.54 -10.14 -12.45
N PRO A 169 -0.36 -10.37 -13.77
CA PRO A 169 -1.17 -9.74 -14.82
C PRO A 169 -2.69 -9.99 -14.71
N ASP A 170 -3.11 -11.07 -14.05
CA ASP A 170 -4.51 -11.37 -13.75
C ASP A 170 -5.03 -10.66 -12.48
N GLY A 171 -4.22 -9.78 -11.87
CA GLY A 171 -4.58 -8.97 -10.71
C GLY A 171 -4.52 -9.73 -9.38
N LYS A 172 -3.84 -10.88 -9.32
CA LYS A 172 -3.65 -11.62 -8.08
C LYS A 172 -2.33 -11.24 -7.41
N ILE A 173 -2.31 -11.27 -6.09
CA ILE A 173 -1.09 -11.08 -5.30
C ILE A 173 -0.31 -12.39 -5.29
N ALA A 174 0.87 -12.40 -5.90
CA ALA A 174 1.78 -13.54 -5.90
C ALA A 174 2.55 -13.64 -4.58
N ASP A 175 3.05 -12.50 -4.08
CA ASP A 175 3.81 -12.42 -2.85
C ASP A 175 3.56 -11.12 -2.11
N VAL A 176 3.75 -11.16 -0.78
CA VAL A 176 3.69 -10.00 0.12
C VAL A 176 4.90 -10.01 1.05
N PHE A 177 5.52 -8.87 1.22
CA PHE A 177 6.65 -8.68 2.16
C PHE A 177 6.35 -7.49 3.06
N SER A 178 6.37 -7.68 4.38
CA SER A 178 6.07 -6.66 5.38
C SER A 178 7.24 -6.43 6.34
N THR A 179 7.59 -5.17 6.58
CA THR A 179 8.57 -4.85 7.64
C THR A 179 7.97 -5.11 9.03
N ALA A 180 6.68 -4.83 9.23
CA ALA A 180 6.04 -5.00 10.53
C ALA A 180 5.90 -6.47 10.91
N ASP A 181 5.40 -7.30 10.00
CA ASP A 181 5.08 -8.71 10.26
C ASP A 181 6.30 -9.62 10.07
N ASP A 182 7.02 -9.47 8.95
CA ASP A 182 8.08 -10.39 8.50
C ASP A 182 9.48 -9.91 8.89
N LYS A 183 9.61 -8.70 9.46
CA LYS A 183 10.90 -8.05 9.81
C LYS A 183 11.82 -7.86 8.60
N VAL A 184 11.24 -7.73 7.41
CA VAL A 184 11.98 -7.52 6.17
C VAL A 184 12.63 -6.13 6.16
N SER A 185 13.92 -6.06 5.86
CA SER A 185 14.63 -4.78 5.75
C SER A 185 14.24 -4.04 4.44
N PRO A 186 14.41 -2.70 4.36
CA PRO A 186 14.11 -1.96 3.13
C PRO A 186 14.77 -2.51 1.87
N ALA A 187 16.03 -2.93 1.96
CA ALA A 187 16.74 -3.54 0.83
C ALA A 187 16.21 -4.95 0.50
N ASP A 188 15.83 -5.74 1.53
CA ASP A 188 15.33 -7.09 1.31
C ASP A 188 13.94 -7.10 0.64
N HIS A 189 13.12 -6.05 0.81
CA HIS A 189 11.89 -5.89 0.04
C HIS A 189 12.16 -5.96 -1.46
N VAL A 190 13.24 -5.31 -1.91
CA VAL A 190 13.65 -5.28 -3.32
C VAL A 190 14.17 -6.64 -3.77
N VAL A 191 15.06 -7.25 -3.00
CA VAL A 191 15.68 -8.56 -3.34
C VAL A 191 14.62 -9.64 -3.44
N LYS A 192 13.68 -9.68 -2.46
CA LYS A 192 12.60 -10.67 -2.43
C LYS A 192 11.60 -10.46 -3.57
N SER A 193 11.21 -9.21 -3.86
CA SER A 193 10.29 -8.92 -4.96
C SER A 193 10.92 -9.20 -6.33
N LEU A 194 12.23 -8.97 -6.49
CA LEU A 194 12.94 -9.36 -7.70
C LEU A 194 12.93 -10.88 -7.89
N ALA A 195 13.24 -11.64 -6.85
CA ALA A 195 13.18 -13.10 -6.90
C ALA A 195 11.78 -13.61 -7.27
N ALA A 196 10.73 -13.00 -6.70
CA ALA A 196 9.34 -13.35 -7.00
C ALA A 196 8.97 -13.09 -8.47
N VAL A 197 9.30 -11.92 -9.03
CA VAL A 197 8.99 -11.62 -10.45
C VAL A 197 9.82 -12.50 -11.41
N GLN A 198 11.07 -12.84 -11.06
CA GLN A 198 11.89 -13.77 -11.84
C GLN A 198 11.28 -15.19 -11.85
N ALA A 199 10.75 -15.66 -10.73
CA ALA A 199 10.05 -16.93 -10.64
C ALA A 199 8.81 -16.95 -11.53
N LEU A 200 8.02 -15.86 -11.53
CA LEU A 200 6.86 -15.70 -12.41
C LEU A 200 7.26 -15.75 -13.90
N ALA A 201 8.37 -15.10 -14.27
CA ALA A 201 8.88 -15.11 -15.64
C ALA A 201 9.33 -16.52 -16.09
N GLY A 202 9.94 -17.30 -15.19
CA GLY A 202 10.38 -18.68 -15.46
C GLY A 202 9.24 -19.70 -15.60
N HIS A 203 8.03 -19.36 -15.12
CA HIS A 203 6.84 -20.20 -15.23
C HIS A 203 5.93 -19.83 -16.42
N LYS A 204 6.34 -18.88 -17.27
CA LYS A 204 5.59 -18.53 -18.46
C LYS A 204 5.57 -19.76 -19.40
N PRO A 205 4.41 -20.39 -19.70
CA PRO A 205 4.37 -21.49 -20.67
C PRO A 205 4.92 -20.98 -21.99
N SER A 206 5.85 -21.72 -22.57
CA SER A 206 6.31 -21.47 -23.94
C SER A 206 5.06 -21.40 -24.83
N GLN A 207 4.78 -20.19 -25.35
CA GLN A 207 3.72 -20.05 -26.35
C GLN A 207 4.08 -20.91 -27.57
N PRO A 208 3.12 -21.64 -28.11
CA PRO A 208 3.33 -22.48 -29.28
C PRO A 208 3.68 -21.66 -30.52
#